data_a52c108731a16d632afc7f5ebb94a92e
#
_entry.id   a52c108731a16d632afc7f5ebb94a92e
#
_cell.length_a   1.000
_cell.length_b   1.000
_cell.length_c   1.000
_cell.angle_alpha   90.00
_cell.angle_beta   90.00
_cell.angle_gamma   90.00
#
_symmetry.space_group_name_H-M   'P 1'
#
loop_
_entity.id
_entity.type
_entity.pdbx_description
1 polymer ?
#
loop_
_entity_poly.entity_id
_entity_poly.type
_entity_poly.pdbx_seq_one_letter_code
_entity_poly.pdbx_strand_id
1 'polypeptide(L)'
;IVILAFCQGILTLVIGSAVTASAIAAPFMIPIAAIFGVHPITLAVVMVFPGFVGMLLSPFSAPNITAMELTGLSFGQYLGWAAGPFLAVMAVMSIVLCFWVEKSMDKKADAEVYTLTEEEKNYDVAVTPERKRATIAFLVVFVACVAWVIKNGNGLSFTFFYMILLTVVVAVLGKVKLVKAIDEFVTSASKLLQIFIICVGSQMMIDTVNAMGGFDALGDIFTSFVTNGSGAGITAIIATLVGAFGISGVASTQMIVIDQLFGAIIKQVGMPPGMWALV
;
A
#
# COMPACT_ATOMS: atom_id res chain seq x y z
N ILE A 1 -8.82 4.68 -18.78
CA ILE A 1 -8.62 3.71 -17.69
C ILE A 1 -7.15 3.31 -17.58
N VAL A 2 -6.50 2.76 -18.61
CA VAL A 2 -5.09 2.30 -18.55
C VAL A 2 -4.15 3.39 -18.06
N ILE A 3 -4.27 4.62 -18.53
CA ILE A 3 -3.45 5.75 -18.08
C ILE A 3 -3.71 6.05 -16.60
N LEU A 4 -4.96 6.08 -16.17
CA LEU A 4 -5.32 6.32 -14.76
C LEU A 4 -4.78 5.21 -13.85
N ALA A 5 -4.91 3.95 -14.28
CA ALA A 5 -4.39 2.79 -13.57
C ALA A 5 -2.86 2.85 -13.42
N PHE A 6 -2.16 3.21 -14.50
CA PHE A 6 -0.71 3.36 -14.50
C PHE A 6 -0.25 4.52 -13.60
N CYS A 7 -0.92 5.66 -13.67
CA CYS A 7 -0.65 6.81 -12.79
C CYS A 7 -0.86 6.45 -11.31
N GLN A 8 -1.95 5.75 -10.99
CA GLN A 8 -2.23 5.30 -9.63
C GLN A 8 -1.16 4.31 -9.13
N GLY A 9 -0.79 3.35 -9.96
CA GLY A 9 0.27 2.38 -9.62
C GLY A 9 1.61 3.05 -9.33
N ILE A 10 2.05 3.98 -10.20
CA ILE A 10 3.29 4.75 -9.98
C ILE A 10 3.19 5.60 -8.72
N LEU A 11 2.10 6.31 -8.52
CA LEU A 11 1.92 7.17 -7.36
C LEU A 11 2.01 6.35 -6.06
N THR A 12 1.37 5.19 -6.05
CA THR A 12 1.41 4.30 -4.88
C THR A 12 2.79 3.69 -4.67
N LEU A 13 3.49 3.32 -5.73
CA LEU A 13 4.88 2.85 -5.65
C LEU A 13 5.79 3.88 -4.99
N VAL A 14 5.61 5.15 -5.34
CA VAL A 14 6.41 6.26 -4.80
C VAL A 14 6.06 6.55 -3.34
N ILE A 15 4.77 6.55 -3.00
CA ILE A 15 4.28 6.90 -1.66
C ILE A 15 4.39 5.70 -0.69
N GLY A 16 4.31 4.47 -1.20
CA GLY A 16 4.32 3.25 -0.40
C GLY A 16 3.00 2.95 0.32
N SER A 17 1.94 3.72 0.06
CA SER A 17 0.62 3.57 0.69
C SER A 17 -0.48 3.77 -0.34
N ALA A 18 -1.29 2.74 -0.57
CA ALA A 18 -2.40 2.79 -1.51
C ALA A 18 -3.48 3.80 -1.08
N VAL A 19 -3.77 3.86 0.22
CA VAL A 19 -4.77 4.79 0.78
C VAL A 19 -4.33 6.24 0.59
N THR A 20 -3.09 6.57 0.97
CA THR A 20 -2.54 7.92 0.84
C THR A 20 -2.42 8.32 -0.63
N ALA A 21 -1.96 7.41 -1.48
CA ALA A 21 -1.88 7.65 -2.92
C ALA A 21 -3.25 7.94 -3.53
N SER A 22 -4.28 7.18 -3.15
CA SER A 22 -5.65 7.40 -3.61
C SER A 22 -6.20 8.75 -3.14
N ALA A 23 -5.97 9.12 -1.89
CA ALA A 23 -6.39 10.42 -1.37
C ALA A 23 -5.74 11.61 -2.11
N ILE A 24 -4.46 11.46 -2.50
CA ILE A 24 -3.74 12.48 -3.28
C ILE A 24 -4.18 12.47 -4.74
N ALA A 25 -4.46 11.29 -5.31
CA ALA A 25 -4.83 11.13 -6.70
C ALA A 25 -6.28 11.55 -6.99
N ALA A 26 -7.19 11.38 -6.04
CA ALA A 26 -8.62 11.61 -6.23
C ALA A 26 -8.94 13.01 -6.81
N PRO A 27 -8.40 14.13 -6.31
CA PRO A 27 -8.68 15.47 -6.86
C PRO A 27 -8.30 15.64 -8.33
N PHE A 28 -7.38 14.84 -8.84
CA PHE A 28 -6.95 14.89 -10.24
C PHE A 28 -7.66 13.82 -11.08
N MET A 29 -7.81 12.63 -10.54
CA MET A 29 -8.37 11.49 -11.26
C MET A 29 -9.88 11.60 -11.46
N ILE A 30 -10.60 12.17 -10.48
CA ILE A 30 -12.06 12.36 -10.57
C ILE A 30 -12.43 13.26 -11.75
N PRO A 31 -11.89 14.49 -11.90
CA PRO A 31 -12.20 15.34 -13.05
C PRO A 31 -11.81 14.70 -14.40
N ILE A 32 -10.63 14.05 -14.45
CA ILE A 32 -10.17 13.36 -15.66
C ILE A 32 -11.13 12.22 -16.03
N ALA A 33 -11.51 11.40 -15.07
CA ALA A 33 -12.46 10.31 -15.28
C ALA A 33 -13.82 10.81 -15.79
N ALA A 34 -14.31 11.91 -15.21
CA ALA A 34 -15.55 12.55 -15.63
C ALA A 34 -15.49 13.06 -17.06
N ILE A 35 -14.38 13.74 -17.46
CA ILE A 35 -14.18 14.24 -18.84
C ILE A 35 -14.18 13.09 -19.84
N PHE A 36 -13.59 11.95 -19.49
CA PHE A 36 -13.54 10.76 -20.35
C PHE A 36 -14.74 9.83 -20.22
N GLY A 37 -15.76 10.20 -19.44
CA GLY A 37 -16.97 9.39 -19.24
C GLY A 37 -16.72 8.07 -18.52
N VAL A 38 -15.67 7.99 -17.69
CA VAL A 38 -15.37 6.80 -16.90
C VAL A 38 -16.30 6.72 -15.70
N HIS A 39 -16.98 5.59 -15.53
CA HIS A 39 -17.93 5.42 -14.44
C HIS A 39 -17.25 5.49 -13.05
N PRO A 40 -17.89 6.09 -12.00
CA PRO A 40 -17.33 6.21 -10.65
C PRO A 40 -16.84 4.90 -10.05
N ILE A 41 -17.59 3.81 -10.22
CA ILE A 41 -17.21 2.48 -9.73
C ILE A 41 -15.96 1.98 -10.46
N THR A 42 -15.85 2.21 -11.77
CA THR A 42 -14.66 1.87 -12.54
C THR A 42 -13.43 2.64 -12.03
N LEU A 43 -13.61 3.93 -11.76
CA LEU A 43 -12.53 4.74 -11.19
C LEU A 43 -12.11 4.21 -9.80
N ALA A 44 -13.06 3.85 -8.94
CA ALA A 44 -12.74 3.26 -7.63
C ALA A 44 -11.91 1.97 -7.77
N VAL A 45 -12.29 1.09 -8.70
CA VAL A 45 -11.52 -0.14 -9.00
C VAL A 45 -10.12 0.19 -9.51
N VAL A 46 -9.99 1.18 -10.40
CA VAL A 46 -8.71 1.66 -10.93
C VAL A 46 -7.83 2.25 -9.82
N MET A 47 -8.40 2.92 -8.83
CA MET A 47 -7.64 3.47 -7.71
C MET A 47 -7.17 2.39 -6.74
N VAL A 48 -7.98 1.36 -6.50
CA VAL A 48 -7.69 0.30 -5.52
C VAL A 48 -6.69 -0.72 -6.09
N PHE A 49 -7.03 -1.44 -7.15
CA PHE A 49 -6.24 -2.59 -7.61
C PHE A 49 -4.86 -2.23 -8.17
N PRO A 50 -4.70 -1.28 -9.09
CA PRO A 50 -3.39 -0.79 -9.50
C PRO A 50 -2.61 -0.14 -8.35
N GLY A 51 -3.30 0.47 -7.38
CA GLY A 51 -2.70 0.97 -6.16
C GLY A 51 -2.04 -0.14 -5.35
N PHE A 52 -2.69 -1.28 -5.16
CA PHE A 52 -2.08 -2.43 -4.47
C PHE A 52 -0.86 -2.97 -5.23
N VAL A 53 -0.91 -3.04 -6.56
CA VAL A 53 0.26 -3.44 -7.37
C VAL A 53 1.44 -2.49 -7.12
N GLY A 54 1.21 -1.18 -7.13
CA GLY A 54 2.25 -0.19 -6.82
C GLY A 54 2.79 -0.32 -5.39
N MET A 55 1.92 -0.59 -4.41
CA MET A 55 2.31 -0.78 -3.02
C MET A 55 3.22 -2.00 -2.82
N LEU A 56 2.91 -3.12 -3.47
CA LEU A 56 3.73 -4.33 -3.42
C LEU A 56 5.11 -4.14 -4.02
N LEU A 57 5.24 -3.30 -5.05
CA LEU A 57 6.51 -2.94 -5.67
C LEU A 57 7.29 -1.89 -4.88
N SER A 58 6.65 -1.23 -3.91
CA SER A 58 7.28 -0.13 -3.19
C SER A 58 8.26 -0.62 -2.12
N PRO A 59 9.54 -0.20 -2.19
CA PRO A 59 10.49 -0.48 -1.12
C PRO A 59 10.22 0.34 0.16
N PHE A 60 9.31 1.30 0.10
CA PHE A 60 8.95 2.21 1.18
C PHE A 60 7.60 1.87 1.83
N SER A 61 6.95 0.84 1.35
CA SER A 61 5.69 0.36 1.92
C SER A 61 5.92 -0.27 3.30
N ALA A 62 5.20 0.20 4.31
CA ALA A 62 5.33 -0.32 5.66
C ALA A 62 5.05 -1.84 5.76
N PRO A 63 4.00 -2.39 5.12
CA PRO A 63 3.81 -3.84 5.08
C PRO A 63 4.99 -4.61 4.47
N ASN A 64 5.56 -4.12 3.37
CA ASN A 64 6.70 -4.79 2.73
C ASN A 64 7.94 -4.78 3.63
N ILE A 65 8.21 -3.64 4.29
CA ILE A 65 9.33 -3.53 5.24
C ILE A 65 9.13 -4.48 6.42
N THR A 66 7.92 -4.53 6.98
CA THR A 66 7.58 -5.44 8.08
C THR A 66 7.77 -6.90 7.65
N ALA A 67 7.27 -7.29 6.47
CA ALA A 67 7.47 -8.64 5.94
C ALA A 67 8.96 -8.99 5.79
N MET A 68 9.77 -8.06 5.28
CA MET A 68 11.23 -8.25 5.18
C MET A 68 11.92 -8.36 6.54
N GLU A 69 11.52 -7.55 7.52
CA GLU A 69 12.07 -7.59 8.88
C GLU A 69 11.74 -8.91 9.59
N LEU A 70 10.50 -9.39 9.49
CA LEU A 70 10.07 -10.65 10.11
C LEU A 70 10.70 -11.89 9.46
N THR A 71 10.92 -11.84 8.14
CA THR A 71 11.43 -12.99 7.37
C THR A 71 12.95 -12.96 7.17
N GLY A 72 13.60 -11.83 7.41
CA GLY A 72 15.04 -11.62 7.15
C GLY A 72 15.40 -11.53 5.66
N LEU A 73 14.40 -11.33 4.78
CA LEU A 73 14.62 -11.21 3.34
C LEU A 73 15.14 -9.83 2.95
N SER A 74 16.08 -9.78 2.01
CA SER A 74 16.40 -8.54 1.30
C SER A 74 15.26 -8.14 0.36
N PHE A 75 15.19 -6.85 -0.02
CA PHE A 75 14.14 -6.38 -0.93
C PHE A 75 14.12 -7.13 -2.27
N GLY A 76 15.30 -7.45 -2.83
CA GLY A 76 15.38 -8.24 -4.06
C GLY A 76 14.86 -9.67 -3.90
N GLN A 77 15.14 -10.31 -2.76
CA GLN A 77 14.61 -11.63 -2.44
C GLN A 77 13.09 -11.59 -2.20
N TYR A 78 12.60 -10.58 -1.47
CA TYR A 78 11.18 -10.35 -1.28
C TYR A 78 10.45 -10.18 -2.63
N LEU A 79 10.97 -9.35 -3.54
CA LEU A 79 10.39 -9.19 -4.87
C LEU A 79 10.39 -10.51 -5.66
N GLY A 80 11.47 -11.29 -5.60
CA GLY A 80 11.57 -12.54 -6.36
C GLY A 80 10.69 -13.65 -5.82
N TRP A 81 10.66 -13.84 -4.51
CA TRP A 81 10.00 -14.98 -3.88
C TRP A 81 8.54 -14.72 -3.47
N ALA A 82 8.27 -13.57 -2.89
CA ALA A 82 6.96 -13.24 -2.34
C ALA A 82 6.17 -12.33 -3.27
N ALA A 83 6.66 -11.13 -3.51
CA ALA A 83 5.92 -10.13 -4.27
C ALA A 83 5.80 -10.49 -5.76
N GLY A 84 6.80 -11.14 -6.39
CA GLY A 84 6.79 -11.42 -7.82
C GLY A 84 5.62 -12.27 -8.29
N PRO A 85 5.40 -13.47 -7.73
CA PRO A 85 4.25 -14.30 -8.07
C PRO A 85 2.91 -13.63 -7.78
N PHE A 86 2.81 -12.95 -6.63
CA PHE A 86 1.60 -12.23 -6.24
C PHE A 86 1.33 -11.01 -7.14
N LEU A 87 2.38 -10.28 -7.52
CA LEU A 87 2.30 -9.18 -8.47
C LEU A 87 1.76 -9.61 -9.83
N ALA A 88 2.20 -10.76 -10.36
CA ALA A 88 1.70 -11.26 -11.62
C ALA A 88 0.19 -11.51 -11.55
N VAL A 89 -0.28 -12.16 -10.49
CA VAL A 89 -1.71 -12.40 -10.26
C VAL A 89 -2.47 -11.08 -10.09
N MET A 90 -1.98 -10.17 -9.25
CA MET A 90 -2.64 -8.88 -8.99
C MET A 90 -2.63 -7.97 -10.22
N ALA A 91 -1.58 -7.96 -11.04
CA ALA A 91 -1.55 -7.20 -12.28
C ALA A 91 -2.58 -7.72 -13.29
N VAL A 92 -2.66 -9.04 -13.47
CA VAL A 92 -3.68 -9.65 -14.33
C VAL A 92 -5.08 -9.37 -13.81
N MET A 93 -5.33 -9.55 -12.51
CA MET A 93 -6.62 -9.26 -11.89
C MET A 93 -6.98 -7.77 -12.01
N SER A 94 -6.02 -6.86 -11.84
CA SER A 94 -6.25 -5.42 -12.03
C SER A 94 -6.72 -5.10 -13.46
N ILE A 95 -6.04 -5.66 -14.46
CA ILE A 95 -6.41 -5.47 -15.87
C ILE A 95 -7.82 -6.04 -16.12
N VAL A 96 -8.04 -7.30 -15.74
CA VAL A 96 -9.33 -7.97 -15.96
C VAL A 96 -10.47 -7.23 -15.28
N LEU A 97 -10.31 -6.87 -14.00
CA LEU A 97 -11.35 -6.18 -13.23
C LEU A 97 -11.63 -4.78 -13.77
N CYS A 98 -10.60 -3.99 -14.12
CA CYS A 98 -10.81 -2.66 -14.69
C CYS A 98 -11.63 -2.73 -15.99
N PHE A 99 -11.29 -3.62 -16.90
CA PHE A 99 -12.03 -3.78 -18.16
C PHE A 99 -13.40 -4.44 -17.99
N TRP A 100 -13.50 -5.42 -17.10
CA TRP A 100 -14.77 -6.11 -16.83
C TRP A 100 -15.80 -5.18 -16.19
N VAL A 101 -15.38 -4.39 -15.18
CA VAL A 101 -16.25 -3.44 -14.51
C VAL A 101 -16.68 -2.35 -15.46
N GLU A 102 -15.76 -1.77 -16.26
CA GLU A 102 -16.10 -0.79 -17.28
C GLU A 102 -17.17 -1.33 -18.23
N LYS A 103 -16.91 -2.51 -18.82
CA LYS A 103 -17.86 -3.14 -19.74
C LYS A 103 -19.21 -3.48 -19.09
N SER A 104 -19.20 -3.79 -17.79
CA SER A 104 -20.42 -4.08 -17.03
C SER A 104 -21.22 -2.82 -16.72
N MET A 105 -20.54 -1.70 -16.50
CA MET A 105 -21.17 -0.41 -16.18
C MET A 105 -21.75 0.27 -17.41
N ASP A 106 -21.10 0.20 -18.56
CA ASP A 106 -21.63 0.74 -19.84
C ASP A 106 -23.01 0.17 -20.21
N LYS A 107 -23.36 -0.99 -19.69
CA LYS A 107 -24.66 -1.62 -19.90
C LYS A 107 -25.77 -1.11 -18.98
N LYS A 108 -25.43 -0.37 -17.93
CA LYS A 108 -26.37 0.23 -16.98
C LYS A 108 -26.48 1.71 -17.28
N ALA A 109 -27.38 2.07 -18.19
CA ALA A 109 -27.58 3.44 -18.70
C ALA A 109 -27.94 4.51 -17.64
N ASP A 110 -28.20 4.12 -16.40
CA ASP A 110 -28.60 5.03 -15.30
C ASP A 110 -27.44 5.31 -14.30
N ALA A 111 -26.21 5.17 -14.74
CA ALA A 111 -25.07 5.49 -13.89
C ALA A 111 -24.99 7.00 -13.62
N GLU A 112 -25.06 7.39 -12.35
CA GLU A 112 -24.82 8.78 -11.93
C GLU A 112 -23.46 9.24 -12.45
N VAL A 113 -23.50 10.11 -13.45
CA VAL A 113 -22.30 10.77 -13.98
C VAL A 113 -21.83 11.78 -12.93
N TYR A 114 -20.53 11.86 -12.68
CA TYR A 114 -19.97 12.90 -11.81
C TYR A 114 -20.49 14.29 -12.18
N THR A 115 -21.15 14.95 -11.24
CA THR A 115 -21.41 16.38 -11.34
C THR A 115 -20.16 17.12 -10.84
N LEU A 116 -19.29 17.49 -11.77
CA LEU A 116 -18.12 18.33 -11.46
C LEU A 116 -18.58 19.71 -11.01
N THR A 117 -18.07 20.16 -9.88
CA THR A 117 -18.20 21.57 -9.48
C THR A 117 -17.43 22.47 -10.44
N GLU A 118 -17.81 23.75 -10.56
CA GLU A 118 -17.10 24.71 -11.43
C GLU A 118 -15.61 24.86 -11.05
N GLU A 119 -15.25 24.64 -9.78
CA GLU A 119 -13.87 24.63 -9.30
C GLU A 119 -13.10 23.41 -9.82
N GLU A 120 -13.75 22.25 -9.94
CA GLU A 120 -13.15 21.02 -10.46
C GLU A 120 -12.98 21.04 -11.99
N LYS A 121 -13.78 21.81 -12.71
CA LYS A 121 -13.65 22.01 -14.17
C LYS A 121 -12.46 22.92 -14.54
N ASN A 122 -12.07 23.83 -13.65
CA ASN A 122 -11.03 24.82 -13.88
C ASN A 122 -9.66 24.43 -13.30
N TYR A 123 -9.32 23.15 -13.33
CA TYR A 123 -8.01 22.65 -12.85
C TYR A 123 -6.88 22.97 -13.88
N ASP A 124 -6.76 24.24 -14.24
CA ASP A 124 -5.62 24.72 -15.06
C ASP A 124 -4.40 24.99 -14.16
N VAL A 125 -3.71 23.92 -13.81
CA VAL A 125 -2.46 24.01 -13.06
C VAL A 125 -1.33 24.39 -14.00
N ALA A 126 -1.08 25.69 -14.17
CA ALA A 126 0.05 26.18 -14.94
C ALA A 126 1.36 25.52 -14.48
N VAL A 127 2.05 24.85 -15.41
CA VAL A 127 3.34 24.23 -15.15
C VAL A 127 4.42 25.29 -15.08
N THR A 128 4.69 25.80 -13.88
CA THR A 128 5.77 26.78 -13.69
C THR A 128 7.15 26.10 -13.75
N PRO A 129 8.21 26.83 -14.13
CA PRO A 129 9.59 26.29 -14.13
C PRO A 129 10.03 25.72 -12.79
N GLU A 130 9.57 26.32 -11.68
CA GLU A 130 9.85 25.87 -10.32
C GLU A 130 9.19 24.51 -10.06
N ARG A 131 7.93 24.33 -10.43
CA ARG A 131 7.22 23.05 -10.29
C ARG A 131 7.89 21.94 -11.11
N LYS A 132 8.31 22.26 -12.35
CA LYS A 132 9.04 21.31 -13.20
C LYS A 132 10.36 20.87 -12.57
N ARG A 133 11.13 21.82 -12.02
CA ARG A 133 12.39 21.51 -11.30
C ARG A 133 12.17 20.66 -10.06
N ALA A 134 11.17 20.99 -9.25
CA ALA A 134 10.81 20.21 -8.06
C ALA A 134 10.40 18.78 -8.42
N THR A 135 9.61 18.59 -9.48
CA THR A 135 9.20 17.26 -9.97
C THR A 135 10.40 16.44 -10.47
N ILE A 136 11.29 17.05 -11.26
CA ILE A 136 12.49 16.36 -11.74
C ILE A 136 13.39 15.98 -10.58
N ALA A 137 13.62 16.87 -9.63
CA ALA A 137 14.44 16.59 -8.45
C ALA A 137 13.83 15.50 -7.57
N PHE A 138 12.50 15.53 -7.38
CA PHE A 138 11.77 14.47 -6.71
C PHE A 138 12.02 13.11 -7.35
N LEU A 139 11.88 13.00 -8.68
CA LEU A 139 12.10 11.74 -9.40
C LEU A 139 13.57 11.28 -9.29
N VAL A 140 14.54 12.19 -9.39
CA VAL A 140 15.97 11.85 -9.26
C VAL A 140 16.27 11.32 -7.86
N VAL A 141 15.82 12.02 -6.81
CA VAL A 141 16.02 11.58 -5.42
C VAL A 141 15.31 10.26 -5.15
N PHE A 142 14.10 10.10 -5.67
CA PHE A 142 13.34 8.85 -5.57
C PHE A 142 14.12 7.67 -6.17
N VAL A 143 14.57 7.80 -7.42
CA VAL A 143 15.35 6.75 -8.11
C VAL A 143 16.65 6.46 -7.36
N ALA A 144 17.36 7.48 -6.88
CA ALA A 144 18.58 7.31 -6.10
C ALA A 144 18.32 6.55 -4.78
N CYS A 145 17.23 6.86 -4.09
CA CYS A 145 16.83 6.17 -2.86
C CYS A 145 16.42 4.72 -3.14
N VAL A 146 15.67 4.45 -4.20
CA VAL A 146 15.32 3.07 -4.61
C VAL A 146 16.58 2.26 -4.91
N ALA A 147 17.52 2.83 -5.66
CA ALA A 147 18.80 2.18 -5.96
C ALA A 147 19.61 1.89 -4.68
N TRP A 148 19.61 2.83 -3.73
CA TRP A 148 20.23 2.64 -2.42
C TRP A 148 19.61 1.47 -1.65
N VAL A 149 18.29 1.40 -1.61
CA VAL A 149 17.53 0.32 -0.94
C VAL A 149 17.85 -1.03 -1.51
N ILE A 150 17.84 -1.14 -2.82
CA ILE A 150 18.15 -2.41 -3.50
C ILE A 150 19.55 -2.90 -3.13
N LYS A 151 20.51 -1.97 -2.97
CA LYS A 151 21.92 -2.30 -2.70
C LYS A 151 22.20 -2.60 -1.23
N ASN A 152 21.62 -1.84 -0.30
CA ASN A 152 22.02 -1.84 1.11
C ASN A 152 20.95 -2.44 2.05
N GLY A 153 19.76 -2.70 1.56
CA GLY A 153 18.61 -3.05 2.38
C GLY A 153 18.06 -1.85 3.14
N ASN A 154 16.91 -2.02 3.77
CA ASN A 154 16.23 -0.95 4.52
C ASN A 154 15.44 -1.46 5.70
N GLY A 155 15.29 -0.55 6.68
CA GLY A 155 14.30 -0.61 7.72
C GLY A 155 13.37 0.61 7.71
N LEU A 156 12.38 0.63 8.60
CA LEU A 156 11.43 1.73 8.78
C LEU A 156 12.11 3.08 9.00
N SER A 157 13.25 3.08 9.73
CA SER A 157 14.03 4.29 10.00
C SER A 157 14.51 4.98 8.73
N PHE A 158 14.99 4.23 7.73
CA PHE A 158 15.42 4.82 6.46
C PHE A 158 14.25 5.41 5.68
N THR A 159 13.10 4.73 5.66
CA THR A 159 11.90 5.24 5.01
C THR A 159 11.48 6.58 5.60
N PHE A 160 11.56 6.73 6.92
CA PHE A 160 11.26 7.98 7.59
C PHE A 160 12.22 9.13 7.15
N PHE A 161 13.53 8.86 7.16
CA PHE A 161 14.53 9.84 6.67
C PHE A 161 14.32 10.20 5.20
N TYR A 162 14.04 9.23 4.37
CA TYR A 162 13.77 9.43 2.96
C TYR A 162 12.55 10.36 2.73
N MET A 163 11.47 10.16 3.45
CA MET A 163 10.27 11.01 3.33
C MET A 163 10.56 12.46 3.73
N ILE A 164 11.33 12.67 4.80
CA ILE A 164 11.77 14.00 5.21
C ILE A 164 12.66 14.63 4.13
N LEU A 165 13.65 13.88 3.63
CA LEU A 165 14.55 14.35 2.58
C LEU A 165 13.79 14.80 1.33
N LEU A 166 12.85 13.97 0.86
CA LEU A 166 12.01 14.30 -0.29
C LEU A 166 11.21 15.59 -0.06
N THR A 167 10.58 15.70 1.11
CA THR A 167 9.78 16.88 1.47
C THR A 167 10.64 18.14 1.42
N VAL A 168 11.83 18.12 2.01
CA VAL A 168 12.75 19.25 2.01
C VAL A 168 13.21 19.60 0.60
N VAL A 169 13.62 18.62 -0.20
CA VAL A 169 14.07 18.82 -1.59
C VAL A 169 12.97 19.48 -2.43
N VAL A 170 11.74 18.96 -2.35
CA VAL A 170 10.60 19.49 -3.10
C VAL A 170 10.23 20.90 -2.61
N ALA A 171 10.22 21.15 -1.31
CA ALA A 171 9.90 22.46 -0.76
C ALA A 171 10.91 23.53 -1.18
N VAL A 172 12.22 23.22 -1.10
CA VAL A 172 13.29 24.16 -1.46
C VAL A 172 13.28 24.47 -2.97
N LEU A 173 13.26 23.44 -3.81
CA LEU A 173 13.31 23.61 -5.27
C LEU A 173 11.99 24.14 -5.86
N GLY A 174 10.87 23.80 -5.22
CA GLY A 174 9.56 24.36 -5.53
C GLY A 174 9.35 25.78 -5.01
N LYS A 175 10.32 26.33 -4.28
CA LYS A 175 10.22 27.67 -3.64
C LYS A 175 8.97 27.81 -2.76
N VAL A 176 8.58 26.73 -2.09
CA VAL A 176 7.43 26.73 -1.18
C VAL A 176 7.81 27.48 0.09
N LYS A 177 7.00 28.46 0.50
CA LYS A 177 7.21 29.16 1.76
C LYS A 177 7.09 28.19 2.92
N LEU A 178 8.00 28.28 3.91
CA LEU A 178 8.04 27.37 5.06
C LEU A 178 6.68 27.30 5.80
N VAL A 179 6.05 28.47 6.00
CA VAL A 179 4.72 28.54 6.63
C VAL A 179 3.70 27.69 5.88
N LYS A 180 3.66 27.82 4.54
CA LYS A 180 2.74 27.04 3.71
C LYS A 180 3.07 25.55 3.78
N ALA A 181 4.34 25.16 3.79
CA ALA A 181 4.73 23.76 3.93
C ALA A 181 4.28 23.16 5.27
N ILE A 182 4.37 23.93 6.36
CA ILE A 182 3.91 23.53 7.68
C ILE A 182 2.37 23.42 7.71
N ASP A 183 1.64 24.38 7.14
CA ASP A 183 0.18 24.36 7.07
C ASP A 183 -0.32 23.13 6.30
N GLU A 184 0.29 22.83 5.16
CA GLU A 184 -0.03 21.64 4.36
C GLU A 184 0.31 20.34 5.09
N PHE A 185 1.41 20.31 5.86
CA PHE A 185 1.76 19.17 6.70
C PHE A 185 0.72 18.95 7.79
N VAL A 186 0.33 19.99 8.54
CA VAL A 186 -0.69 19.91 9.59
C VAL A 186 -2.05 19.48 9.02
N THR A 187 -2.45 20.06 7.89
CA THR A 187 -3.70 19.72 7.20
C THR A 187 -3.70 18.26 6.73
N SER A 188 -2.58 17.78 6.20
CA SER A 188 -2.45 16.39 5.78
C SER A 188 -2.41 15.42 6.96
N ALA A 189 -1.70 15.78 8.04
CA ALA A 189 -1.65 15.00 9.27
C ALA A 189 -3.04 14.85 9.92
N SER A 190 -3.84 15.92 9.92
CA SER A 190 -5.20 15.88 10.47
C SER A 190 -6.12 14.90 9.72
N LYS A 191 -5.96 14.75 8.41
CA LYS A 191 -6.71 13.77 7.60
C LYS A 191 -6.34 12.32 7.94
N LEU A 192 -5.12 12.09 8.43
CA LEU A 192 -4.64 10.77 8.83
C LEU A 192 -4.93 10.43 10.30
N LEU A 193 -5.41 11.39 11.08
CA LEU A 193 -5.65 11.20 12.52
C LEU A 193 -6.63 10.05 12.80
N GLN A 194 -7.67 9.91 11.99
CA GLN A 194 -8.64 8.82 12.14
C GLN A 194 -7.96 7.45 11.96
N ILE A 195 -7.11 7.30 10.96
CA ILE A 195 -6.35 6.06 10.71
C ILE A 195 -5.41 5.80 11.88
N PHE A 196 -4.72 6.82 12.38
CA PHE A 196 -3.84 6.71 13.55
C PHE A 196 -4.58 6.20 14.78
N ILE A 197 -5.77 6.75 15.10
CA ILE A 197 -6.59 6.30 16.22
C ILE A 197 -6.99 4.83 16.06
N ILE A 198 -7.39 4.41 14.85
CA ILE A 198 -7.71 3.01 14.57
C ILE A 198 -6.50 2.11 14.81
N CYS A 199 -5.30 2.51 14.33
CA CYS A 199 -4.08 1.75 14.54
C CYS A 199 -3.73 1.60 16.03
N VAL A 200 -3.83 2.69 16.80
CA VAL A 200 -3.57 2.66 18.25
C VAL A 200 -4.60 1.76 18.95
N GLY A 201 -5.89 1.87 18.64
CA GLY A 201 -6.92 1.02 19.19
C GLY A 201 -6.72 -0.47 18.87
N SER A 202 -6.34 -0.77 17.64
CA SER A 202 -6.01 -2.13 17.20
C SER A 202 -4.80 -2.68 17.96
N GLN A 203 -3.73 -1.89 18.13
CA GLN A 203 -2.58 -2.29 18.90
C GLN A 203 -2.93 -2.59 20.38
N MET A 204 -3.70 -1.72 21.02
CA MET A 204 -4.17 -1.94 22.41
C MET A 204 -4.98 -3.23 22.52
N MET A 205 -5.84 -3.55 21.55
CA MET A 205 -6.60 -4.79 21.51
C MET A 205 -5.66 -6.01 21.42
N ILE A 206 -4.67 -5.96 20.54
CA ILE A 206 -3.67 -7.01 20.35
C ILE A 206 -2.88 -7.24 21.63
N ASP A 207 -2.37 -6.17 22.24
CA ASP A 207 -1.59 -6.25 23.48
C ASP A 207 -2.44 -6.83 24.64
N THR A 208 -3.71 -6.50 24.70
CA THR A 208 -4.65 -7.04 25.69
C THR A 208 -4.89 -8.53 25.47
N VAL A 209 -5.13 -8.97 24.24
CA VAL A 209 -5.31 -10.39 23.89
C VAL A 209 -4.06 -11.18 24.21
N ASN A 210 -2.88 -10.62 23.90
CA ASN A 210 -1.60 -11.23 24.21
C ASN A 210 -1.39 -11.38 25.73
N ALA A 211 -1.65 -10.31 26.50
CA ALA A 211 -1.52 -10.32 27.94
C ALA A 211 -2.46 -11.34 28.66
N MET A 212 -3.59 -11.66 28.03
CA MET A 212 -4.53 -12.68 28.52
C MET A 212 -4.17 -14.10 28.06
N GLY A 213 -3.07 -14.32 27.35
CA GLY A 213 -2.70 -15.62 26.78
C GLY A 213 -3.63 -16.08 25.63
N GLY A 214 -4.40 -15.16 25.04
CA GLY A 214 -5.35 -15.49 23.98
C GLY A 214 -4.67 -16.02 22.72
N PHE A 215 -3.50 -15.51 22.41
CA PHE A 215 -2.71 -15.99 21.26
C PHE A 215 -2.08 -17.35 21.51
N ASP A 216 -1.64 -17.63 22.74
CA ASP A 216 -1.13 -18.96 23.11
C ASP A 216 -2.23 -20.01 22.98
N ALA A 217 -3.43 -19.71 23.48
CA ALA A 217 -4.58 -20.60 23.36
C ALA A 217 -5.00 -20.85 21.88
N LEU A 218 -4.92 -19.81 21.03
CA LEU A 218 -5.13 -19.97 19.59
C LEU A 218 -4.03 -20.83 18.95
N GLY A 219 -2.76 -20.60 19.33
CA GLY A 219 -1.61 -21.38 18.89
C GLY A 219 -1.78 -22.87 19.18
N ASP A 220 -2.23 -23.22 20.40
CA ASP A 220 -2.49 -24.60 20.82
C ASP A 220 -3.61 -25.26 19.98
N ILE A 221 -4.68 -24.55 19.73
CA ILE A 221 -5.77 -25.03 18.86
C ILE A 221 -5.23 -25.30 17.45
N PHE A 222 -4.47 -24.38 16.88
CA PHE A 222 -3.94 -24.52 15.52
C PHE A 222 -2.84 -25.57 15.42
N THR A 223 -2.02 -25.75 16.46
CA THR A 223 -0.98 -26.79 16.49
C THR A 223 -1.58 -28.18 16.31
N SER A 224 -2.77 -28.42 16.87
CA SER A 224 -3.46 -29.69 16.70
C SER A 224 -3.89 -29.98 15.24
N PHE A 225 -4.15 -28.94 14.45
CA PHE A 225 -4.47 -29.07 13.03
C PHE A 225 -3.21 -29.15 12.14
N VAL A 226 -2.10 -28.56 12.60
CA VAL A 226 -0.85 -28.41 11.84
C VAL A 226 0.03 -29.64 11.89
N THR A 227 0.00 -30.40 12.97
CA THR A 227 0.85 -31.58 13.18
C THR A 227 0.64 -32.68 12.13
N ASN A 228 -0.48 -32.68 11.41
CA ASN A 228 -0.80 -33.66 10.35
C ASN A 228 -0.85 -33.03 8.92
N GLY A 229 -0.52 -31.76 8.76
CA GLY A 229 -0.66 -31.03 7.49
C GLY A 229 0.66 -30.85 6.72
N SER A 230 0.58 -30.76 5.41
CA SER A 230 1.71 -30.31 4.59
C SER A 230 1.94 -28.79 4.80
N GLY A 231 3.20 -28.31 4.71
CA GLY A 231 3.53 -26.89 4.84
C GLY A 231 2.68 -25.98 3.92
N ALA A 232 2.36 -26.44 2.70
CA ALA A 232 1.48 -25.73 1.77
C ALA A 232 0.02 -25.63 2.28
N GLY A 233 -0.51 -26.70 2.91
CA GLY A 233 -1.86 -26.69 3.49
C GLY A 233 -1.98 -25.72 4.64
N ILE A 234 -0.96 -25.66 5.50
CA ILE A 234 -0.87 -24.72 6.63
C ILE A 234 -0.85 -23.28 6.12
N THR A 235 0.00 -22.99 5.14
CA THR A 235 0.08 -21.67 4.50
C THR A 235 -1.26 -21.24 3.94
N ALA A 236 -1.96 -22.13 3.23
CA ALA A 236 -3.26 -21.83 2.65
C ALA A 236 -4.34 -21.53 3.71
N ILE A 237 -4.35 -22.28 4.82
CA ILE A 237 -5.30 -22.04 5.93
C ILE A 237 -5.02 -20.69 6.58
N ILE A 238 -3.75 -20.42 6.94
CA ILE A 238 -3.37 -19.15 7.58
C ILE A 238 -3.69 -17.96 6.64
N ALA A 239 -3.28 -18.05 5.37
CA ALA A 239 -3.55 -17.00 4.38
C ALA A 239 -5.05 -16.74 4.19
N THR A 240 -5.87 -17.80 4.19
CA THR A 240 -7.33 -17.68 4.08
C THR A 240 -7.94 -16.99 5.31
N LEU A 241 -7.52 -17.39 6.50
CA LEU A 241 -7.99 -16.78 7.75
C LEU A 241 -7.59 -15.30 7.82
N VAL A 242 -6.33 -14.99 7.51
CA VAL A 242 -5.82 -13.63 7.48
C VAL A 242 -6.55 -12.78 6.44
N GLY A 243 -6.78 -13.31 5.25
CA GLY A 243 -7.51 -12.62 4.19
C GLY A 243 -8.99 -12.39 4.53
N ALA A 244 -9.64 -13.34 5.22
CA ALA A 244 -11.05 -13.24 5.60
C ALA A 244 -11.30 -12.32 6.79
N PHE A 245 -10.39 -12.32 7.78
CA PHE A 245 -10.53 -11.58 9.04
C PHE A 245 -9.56 -10.41 9.18
N GLY A 246 -8.79 -10.11 8.14
CA GLY A 246 -7.81 -9.03 8.13
C GLY A 246 -8.46 -7.65 8.29
N ILE A 247 -7.85 -6.82 9.13
CA ILE A 247 -8.28 -5.44 9.33
C ILE A 247 -7.60 -4.56 8.28
N SER A 248 -8.41 -3.97 7.39
CA SER A 248 -7.92 -3.06 6.37
C SER A 248 -7.23 -1.84 7.00
N GLY A 249 -6.05 -1.50 6.51
CA GLY A 249 -5.28 -0.32 6.95
C GLY A 249 -4.23 -0.57 8.03
N VAL A 250 -4.20 -1.75 8.67
CA VAL A 250 -3.22 -2.13 9.70
C VAL A 250 -2.41 -3.38 9.31
N ALA A 251 -2.11 -3.55 8.03
CA ALA A 251 -1.44 -4.74 7.50
C ALA A 251 -0.12 -5.07 8.22
N SER A 252 0.71 -4.08 8.53
CA SER A 252 1.98 -4.30 9.25
C SER A 252 1.76 -4.88 10.65
N THR A 253 0.79 -4.35 11.39
CA THR A 253 0.45 -4.85 12.73
C THR A 253 -0.10 -6.27 12.66
N GLN A 254 -0.93 -6.55 11.67
CA GLN A 254 -1.48 -7.87 11.43
C GLN A 254 -0.37 -8.90 11.13
N MET A 255 0.62 -8.55 10.31
CA MET A 255 1.78 -9.40 10.03
C MET A 255 2.57 -9.73 11.30
N ILE A 256 2.78 -8.75 12.18
CA ILE A 256 3.47 -8.97 13.47
C ILE A 256 2.70 -10.00 14.34
N VAL A 257 1.38 -9.86 14.42
CA VAL A 257 0.54 -10.80 15.18
C VAL A 257 0.60 -12.21 14.60
N ILE A 258 0.53 -12.32 13.28
CA ILE A 258 0.61 -13.61 12.57
C ILE A 258 1.98 -14.26 12.84
N ASP A 259 3.05 -13.49 12.80
CA ASP A 259 4.38 -14.02 13.09
C ASP A 259 4.52 -14.45 14.57
N GLN A 260 3.94 -13.71 15.50
CA GLN A 260 3.90 -14.11 16.91
C GLN A 260 3.13 -15.42 17.13
N LEU A 261 1.99 -15.59 16.45
CA LEU A 261 1.15 -16.79 16.56
C LEU A 261 1.75 -18.02 15.88
N PHE A 262 2.26 -17.86 14.69
CA PHE A 262 2.61 -18.97 13.80
C PHE A 262 4.10 -19.07 13.50
N GLY A 263 4.90 -18.06 13.79
CA GLY A 263 6.32 -18.02 13.43
C GLY A 263 7.14 -19.17 14.04
N ALA A 264 6.83 -19.58 15.27
CA ALA A 264 7.47 -20.74 15.89
C ALA A 264 7.12 -22.04 15.16
N ILE A 265 5.86 -22.22 14.79
CA ILE A 265 5.35 -23.39 14.07
C ILE A 265 5.97 -23.45 12.68
N ILE A 266 6.00 -22.30 11.97
CA ILE A 266 6.58 -22.17 10.63
C ILE A 266 8.07 -22.57 10.62
N LYS A 267 8.82 -22.14 11.64
CA LYS A 267 10.24 -22.54 11.81
C LYS A 267 10.38 -24.03 12.09
N GLN A 268 9.50 -24.65 12.89
CA GLN A 268 9.52 -26.09 13.17
C GLN A 268 9.22 -26.93 11.92
N VAL A 269 8.31 -26.46 11.06
CA VAL A 269 7.95 -27.12 9.78
C VAL A 269 9.03 -26.91 8.71
N GLY A 270 10.01 -26.03 8.95
CA GLY A 270 11.09 -25.74 8.01
C GLY A 270 10.61 -24.98 6.75
N MET A 271 9.56 -24.17 6.88
CA MET A 271 9.04 -23.39 5.77
C MET A 271 10.06 -22.34 5.31
N PRO A 272 10.33 -22.23 3.99
CA PRO A 272 11.23 -21.19 3.49
C PRO A 272 10.73 -19.77 3.81
N PRO A 273 11.60 -18.82 4.18
CA PRO A 273 11.21 -17.44 4.51
C PRO A 273 10.43 -16.75 3.40
N GLY A 274 10.74 -17.03 2.13
CA GLY A 274 10.01 -16.48 0.99
C GLY A 274 8.55 -16.96 0.91
N MET A 275 8.28 -18.18 1.34
CA MET A 275 6.93 -18.73 1.41
C MET A 275 6.14 -18.14 2.58
N TRP A 276 6.83 -17.90 3.71
CA TRP A 276 6.23 -17.21 4.86
C TRP A 276 5.88 -15.75 4.55
N ALA A 277 6.70 -15.05 3.77
CA ALA A 277 6.43 -13.68 3.35
C ALA A 277 5.23 -13.53 2.39
N LEU A 278 4.73 -14.64 1.81
CA LEU A 278 3.52 -14.65 0.96
C LEU A 278 2.20 -14.68 1.77
N VAL A 279 2.24 -15.11 3.02
CA VAL A 279 1.09 -15.20 3.94
C VAL A 279 0.79 -13.86 4.56
#